data_bf6ceb7db32144822c512db91de39ab2
#
_entry.id   bf6ceb7db32144822c512db91de39ab2
#
_cell.length_a   1.000
_cell.length_b   1.000
_cell.length_c   1.000
_cell.angle_alpha   90.00
_cell.angle_beta   90.00
_cell.angle_gamma   90.00
#
_symmetry.space_group_name_H-M   'P 1'
#
loop_
_entity.id
_entity.type
_entity.pdbx_description
1 polymer ?
#
loop_
_entity_poly.entity_id
_entity_poly.type
_entity_poly.pdbx_seq_one_letter_code
_entity_poly.pdbx_strand_id
1 'polypeptide(L)'
;MPENKVLVGISVGDVHGIGVEIIMNAFTKSNLLDKCIPIVFCPHQVFLDYLNQIKNLESNISFINSFDNISENKINVFQIDGLKHKLNLGKPSKYSALIAFKSLEKCCFHLKNKKINALVTAPIDKYQIRKSVPNFIGHTEY
;
A
#
# COMPACT_ATOMS: atom_id res chain seq x y z
N MET A 1 9.63 -28.47 -6.03
CA MET A 1 8.46 -27.57 -5.97
C MET A 1 8.95 -26.19 -5.59
N PRO A 2 8.56 -25.15 -6.30
CA PRO A 2 8.80 -23.82 -5.77
C PRO A 2 8.06 -23.71 -4.43
N GLU A 3 8.74 -23.29 -3.39
CA GLU A 3 8.09 -22.98 -2.13
C GLU A 3 7.00 -21.95 -2.42
N ASN A 4 5.79 -22.18 -1.93
CA ASN A 4 4.71 -21.22 -2.06
C ASN A 4 5.11 -19.93 -1.33
N LYS A 5 5.40 -18.89 -2.08
CA LYS A 5 5.74 -17.60 -1.51
C LYS A 5 4.60 -17.07 -0.67
N VAL A 6 4.93 -16.46 0.44
CA VAL A 6 3.97 -15.81 1.33
C VAL A 6 3.39 -14.58 0.66
N LEU A 7 2.07 -14.43 0.69
CA LEU A 7 1.36 -13.23 0.24
C LEU A 7 1.34 -12.20 1.37
N VAL A 8 2.03 -11.08 1.17
CA VAL A 8 2.14 -10.01 2.17
C VAL A 8 1.33 -8.82 1.72
N GLY A 9 0.24 -8.54 2.42
CA GLY A 9 -0.53 -7.31 2.23
C GLY A 9 0.20 -6.12 2.86
N ILE A 10 0.25 -5.02 2.14
CA ILE A 10 0.90 -3.79 2.60
C ILE A 10 -0.10 -2.65 2.55
N SER A 11 -0.39 -2.05 3.70
CA SER A 11 -1.13 -0.80 3.72
C SER A 11 -0.21 0.35 3.32
N VAL A 12 -0.63 1.13 2.33
CA VAL A 12 0.23 2.13 1.68
C VAL A 12 0.64 3.28 2.60
N GLY A 13 -0.10 3.50 3.68
CA GLY A 13 0.15 4.61 4.60
C GLY A 13 -0.20 5.97 4.03
N ASP A 14 0.47 7.00 4.53
CA ASP A 14 0.27 8.37 4.06
C ASP A 14 0.91 8.56 2.68
N VAL A 15 0.07 8.69 1.65
CA VAL A 15 0.54 8.87 0.27
C VAL A 15 1.17 10.24 -0.01
N HIS A 16 1.03 11.21 0.91
CA HIS A 16 1.77 12.48 0.87
C HIS A 16 3.11 12.42 1.63
N GLY A 17 3.39 11.28 2.31
CA GLY A 17 4.64 11.03 3.01
C GLY A 17 5.60 10.15 2.21
N ILE A 18 6.39 9.36 2.92
CA ILE A 18 7.48 8.54 2.36
C ILE A 18 7.13 7.06 2.20
N GLY A 19 5.88 6.66 2.50
CA GLY A 19 5.49 5.24 2.54
C GLY A 19 5.71 4.50 1.23
N VAL A 20 5.28 5.07 0.11
CA VAL A 20 5.48 4.47 -1.22
C VAL A 20 6.95 4.34 -1.57
N GLU A 21 7.76 5.36 -1.26
CA GLU A 21 9.21 5.32 -1.49
C GLU A 21 9.89 4.21 -0.68
N ILE A 22 9.52 4.06 0.58
CA ILE A 22 10.01 2.98 1.45
C ILE A 22 9.65 1.61 0.86
N ILE A 23 8.42 1.42 0.43
CA ILE A 23 7.95 0.17 -0.21
C ILE A 23 8.78 -0.12 -1.45
N MET A 24 8.93 0.84 -2.33
CA MET A 24 9.71 0.69 -3.56
C MET A 24 11.16 0.32 -3.25
N ASN A 25 11.81 1.04 -2.35
CA ASN A 25 13.20 0.78 -1.97
C ASN A 25 13.39 -0.61 -1.33
N ALA A 26 12.44 -1.05 -0.50
CA ALA A 26 12.51 -2.36 0.14
C ALA A 26 12.56 -3.50 -0.87
N PHE A 27 11.75 -3.42 -1.93
CA PHE A 27 11.64 -4.50 -2.91
C PHE A 27 12.58 -4.37 -4.11
N THR A 28 13.06 -3.17 -4.44
CA THR A 28 13.99 -2.97 -5.55
C THR A 28 15.46 -3.14 -5.14
N LYS A 29 15.78 -2.88 -3.88
CA LYS A 29 17.16 -2.94 -3.35
C LYS A 29 17.48 -4.21 -2.57
N SER A 30 16.61 -5.20 -2.61
CA SER A 30 16.76 -6.45 -1.88
C SER A 30 16.24 -7.64 -2.69
N ASN A 31 16.43 -8.84 -2.16
CA ASN A 31 15.89 -10.07 -2.73
C ASN A 31 14.53 -10.49 -2.12
N LEU A 32 13.76 -9.55 -1.57
CA LEU A 32 12.48 -9.85 -0.93
C LEU A 32 11.46 -10.45 -1.89
N LEU A 33 11.49 -10.09 -3.18
CA LEU A 33 10.60 -10.68 -4.18
C LEU A 33 10.86 -12.16 -4.42
N ASP A 34 12.03 -12.68 -4.05
CA ASP A 34 12.29 -14.11 -4.08
C ASP A 34 11.59 -14.86 -2.93
N LYS A 35 11.27 -14.17 -1.85
CA LYS A 35 10.76 -14.74 -0.60
C LYS A 35 9.26 -14.55 -0.41
N CYS A 36 8.71 -13.43 -0.88
CA CYS A 36 7.30 -13.11 -0.70
C CYS A 36 6.73 -12.37 -1.92
N ILE A 37 5.41 -12.34 -1.99
CA ILE A 37 4.66 -11.60 -2.99
C ILE A 37 4.00 -10.41 -2.30
N PRO A 38 4.49 -9.18 -2.50
CA PRO A 38 3.89 -8.00 -1.93
C PRO A 38 2.62 -7.58 -2.69
N ILE A 39 1.59 -7.23 -1.93
CA ILE A 39 0.32 -6.70 -2.44
C ILE A 39 0.04 -5.39 -1.72
N VAL A 40 0.28 -4.27 -2.39
CA VAL A 40 0.07 -2.93 -1.87
C VAL A 40 -1.36 -2.49 -2.19
N PHE A 41 -2.13 -2.17 -1.18
CA PHE A 41 -3.51 -1.67 -1.37
C PHE A 41 -3.49 -0.16 -1.53
N CYS A 42 -3.66 0.31 -2.76
CA CYS A 42 -3.60 1.73 -3.11
C CYS A 42 -4.42 2.00 -4.38
N PRO A 43 -5.08 3.16 -4.51
CA PRO A 43 -5.62 3.57 -5.81
C PRO A 43 -4.50 3.61 -6.84
N HIS A 44 -4.69 2.95 -7.99
CA HIS A 44 -3.66 2.86 -9.03
C HIS A 44 -3.14 4.22 -9.47
N GLN A 45 -4.04 5.16 -9.70
CA GLN A 45 -3.66 6.50 -10.15
C GLN A 45 -2.80 7.24 -9.11
N VAL A 46 -3.15 7.12 -7.83
CA VAL A 46 -2.38 7.73 -6.73
C VAL A 46 -0.96 7.16 -6.66
N PHE A 47 -0.84 5.85 -6.76
CA PHE A 47 0.47 5.18 -6.75
C PHE A 47 1.33 5.62 -7.95
N LEU A 48 0.72 5.68 -9.13
CA LEU A 48 1.38 6.11 -10.35
C LEU A 48 1.83 7.58 -10.27
N ASP A 49 0.97 8.46 -9.78
CA ASP A 49 1.28 9.87 -9.60
C ASP A 49 2.43 10.08 -8.61
N TYR A 50 2.47 9.29 -7.53
CA TYR A 50 3.57 9.32 -6.60
C TYR A 50 4.90 8.91 -7.28
N LEU A 51 4.90 7.81 -8.01
CA LEU A 51 6.09 7.35 -8.75
C LEU A 51 6.59 8.41 -9.73
N ASN A 52 5.70 9.08 -10.43
CA ASN A 52 6.04 10.15 -11.36
C ASN A 52 6.68 11.35 -10.63
N GLN A 53 6.18 11.72 -9.46
CA GLN A 53 6.72 12.83 -8.67
C GLN A 53 8.13 12.54 -8.12
N ILE A 54 8.40 11.32 -7.71
CA ILE A 54 9.74 10.91 -7.25
C ILE A 54 10.66 10.47 -8.38
N LYS A 55 10.20 10.55 -9.63
CA LYS A 55 10.92 10.10 -10.84
C LYS A 55 11.42 8.66 -10.75
N ASN A 56 10.68 7.82 -10.06
CA ASN A 56 10.95 6.38 -9.98
C ASN A 56 10.11 5.68 -11.03
N LEU A 57 10.74 5.30 -12.13
CA LEU A 57 10.10 4.63 -13.27
C LEU A 57 10.37 3.12 -13.26
N GLU A 58 10.58 2.54 -12.12
CA GLU A 58 10.83 1.11 -11.97
C GLU A 58 9.73 0.27 -12.60
N SER A 59 10.13 -0.66 -13.46
CA SER A 59 9.23 -1.49 -14.24
C SER A 59 8.66 -2.70 -13.49
N ASN A 60 9.04 -2.89 -12.23
CA ASN A 60 8.74 -4.10 -11.45
C ASN A 60 7.41 -4.03 -10.68
N ILE A 61 6.40 -3.39 -11.30
CA ILE A 61 5.09 -3.16 -10.71
C ILE A 61 4.02 -3.80 -11.60
N SER A 62 3.04 -4.43 -10.97
CA SER A 62 1.84 -4.96 -11.60
C SER A 62 0.61 -4.31 -10.97
N PHE A 63 -0.19 -3.61 -11.75
CA PHE A 63 -1.46 -3.04 -11.30
C PHE A 63 -2.57 -4.07 -11.47
N ILE A 64 -3.22 -4.47 -10.37
CA ILE A 64 -4.20 -5.55 -10.34
C ILE A 64 -5.53 -5.12 -9.71
N ASN A 65 -6.62 -5.76 -10.13
CA ASN A 65 -7.95 -5.60 -9.57
C ASN A 65 -8.47 -6.88 -8.90
N SER A 66 -7.76 -7.98 -9.07
CA SER A 66 -8.14 -9.30 -8.55
C SER A 66 -6.89 -10.06 -8.12
N PHE A 67 -7.04 -10.94 -7.13
CA PHE A 67 -5.98 -11.87 -6.72
C PHE A 67 -5.61 -12.87 -7.83
N ASP A 68 -6.50 -13.11 -8.79
CA ASP A 68 -6.21 -13.98 -9.94
C ASP A 68 -5.13 -13.42 -10.88
N ASN A 69 -4.87 -12.12 -10.80
CA ASN A 69 -3.93 -11.41 -11.65
C ASN A 69 -2.57 -11.13 -10.98
N ILE A 70 -2.30 -11.77 -9.85
CA ILE A 70 -1.04 -11.60 -9.12
C ILE A 70 0.16 -12.02 -9.95
N SER A 71 1.19 -11.18 -9.96
CA SER A 71 2.51 -11.47 -10.51
C SER A 71 3.49 -11.80 -9.38
N GLU A 72 4.08 -13.00 -9.41
CA GLU A 72 4.90 -13.51 -8.30
C GLU A 72 6.21 -12.76 -8.08
N ASN A 73 6.77 -12.14 -9.11
CA ASN A 73 8.06 -11.46 -9.06
C ASN A 73 7.94 -9.94 -9.21
N LYS A 74 6.78 -9.39 -8.87
CA LYS A 74 6.51 -7.96 -8.96
C LYS A 74 5.85 -7.44 -7.69
N ILE A 75 5.95 -6.14 -7.48
CA ILE A 75 5.13 -5.43 -6.52
C ILE A 75 3.72 -5.32 -7.13
N ASN A 76 2.75 -5.98 -6.53
CA ASN A 76 1.37 -5.90 -6.99
C ASN A 76 0.68 -4.72 -6.30
N VAL A 77 0.10 -3.82 -7.07
CA VAL A 77 -0.71 -2.72 -6.54
C VAL A 77 -2.18 -3.05 -6.76
N PHE A 78 -2.85 -3.41 -5.68
CA PHE A 78 -4.27 -3.78 -5.70
C PHE A 78 -5.13 -2.53 -5.61
N GLN A 79 -6.04 -2.37 -6.59
CA GLN A 79 -6.93 -1.22 -6.65
C GLN A 79 -7.84 -1.15 -5.42
N ILE A 80 -7.86 -0.01 -4.78
CA ILE A 80 -8.87 0.35 -3.80
C ILE A 80 -9.60 1.62 -4.24
N ASP A 81 -10.79 1.83 -3.72
CA ASP A 81 -11.55 3.03 -4.02
C ASP A 81 -10.81 4.26 -3.49
N GLY A 82 -10.60 5.22 -4.36
CA GLY A 82 -9.93 6.47 -4.06
C GLY A 82 -10.73 7.66 -4.53
N LEU A 83 -10.58 8.75 -3.83
CA LEU A 83 -11.13 10.03 -4.26
C LEU A 83 -10.20 10.64 -5.31
N LYS A 84 -10.76 11.33 -6.29
CA LYS A 84 -9.96 12.11 -7.24
C LYS A 84 -9.29 13.26 -6.49
N HIS A 85 -7.97 13.28 -6.51
CA HIS A 85 -7.21 14.31 -5.80
C HIS A 85 -5.81 14.44 -6.37
N LYS A 86 -5.25 15.64 -6.25
CA LYS A 86 -3.87 15.90 -6.62
C LYS A 86 -2.94 15.60 -5.44
N LEU A 87 -1.91 14.79 -5.68
CA LEU A 87 -0.87 14.54 -4.70
C LEU A 87 -0.12 15.83 -4.35
N ASN A 88 0.13 16.00 -3.06
CA ASN A 88 0.88 17.13 -2.54
C ASN A 88 1.89 16.63 -1.50
N LEU A 89 3.04 16.15 -1.97
CA LEU A 89 4.05 15.52 -1.13
C LEU A 89 4.55 16.49 -0.04
N GLY A 90 4.71 15.95 1.17
CA GLY A 90 5.18 16.67 2.34
C GLY A 90 4.10 17.53 3.02
N LYS A 91 2.86 17.54 2.53
CA LYS A 91 1.76 18.31 3.14
C LYS A 91 0.67 17.39 3.64
N PRO A 92 0.40 17.38 4.96
CA PRO A 92 -0.70 16.62 5.53
C PRO A 92 -2.03 16.99 4.89
N SER A 93 -2.89 16.00 4.62
CA SER A 93 -4.23 16.26 4.10
C SER A 93 -5.23 15.22 4.59
N LYS A 94 -6.48 15.63 4.64
CA LYS A 94 -7.61 14.72 4.94
C LYS A 94 -7.72 13.61 3.89
N TYR A 95 -7.41 13.91 2.65
CA TYR A 95 -7.43 12.97 1.55
C TYR A 95 -6.38 11.85 1.72
N SER A 96 -5.11 12.22 1.95
CA SER A 96 -4.05 11.23 2.14
C SER A 96 -4.30 10.36 3.38
N ALA A 97 -4.86 10.94 4.44
CA ALA A 97 -5.29 10.22 5.63
C ALA A 97 -6.40 9.22 5.33
N LEU A 98 -7.37 9.59 4.51
CA LEU A 98 -8.47 8.70 4.13
C LEU A 98 -7.98 7.53 3.27
N ILE A 99 -7.05 7.76 2.35
CA ILE A 99 -6.41 6.69 1.57
C ILE A 99 -5.66 5.73 2.50
N ALA A 100 -4.89 6.25 3.45
CA ALA A 100 -4.16 5.43 4.42
C ALA A 100 -5.12 4.53 5.22
N PHE A 101 -6.22 5.08 5.69
CA PHE A 101 -7.23 4.33 6.44
C PHE A 101 -7.93 3.27 5.58
N LYS A 102 -8.38 3.62 4.39
CA LYS A 102 -9.00 2.66 3.44
C LYS A 102 -8.05 1.53 3.06
N SER A 103 -6.78 1.84 2.86
CA SER A 103 -5.76 0.84 2.60
C SER A 103 -5.65 -0.16 3.75
N LEU A 104 -5.60 0.33 4.98
CA LEU A 104 -5.55 -0.52 6.18
C LEU A 104 -6.81 -1.39 6.31
N GLU A 105 -7.99 -0.83 6.12
CA GLU A 105 -9.26 -1.59 6.14
C GLU A 105 -9.25 -2.74 5.12
N LYS A 106 -8.81 -2.48 3.90
CA LYS A 106 -8.71 -3.51 2.84
C LYS A 106 -7.72 -4.61 3.21
N CYS A 107 -6.56 -4.24 3.75
CA CYS A 107 -5.59 -5.22 4.25
C CYS A 107 -6.20 -6.12 5.32
N CYS A 108 -6.84 -5.53 6.33
CA CYS A 108 -7.48 -6.28 7.42
C CYS A 108 -8.59 -7.19 6.90
N PHE A 109 -9.41 -6.71 5.98
CA PHE A 109 -10.45 -7.51 5.34
C PHE A 109 -9.87 -8.74 4.64
N HIS A 110 -8.84 -8.56 3.83
CA HIS A 110 -8.23 -9.68 3.09
C HIS A 110 -7.42 -10.61 4.00
N LEU A 111 -6.85 -10.10 5.08
CA LEU A 111 -6.19 -10.92 6.10
C LEU A 111 -7.20 -11.84 6.81
N LYS A 112 -8.32 -11.30 7.25
CA LYS A 112 -9.42 -12.07 7.88
C LYS A 112 -9.97 -13.14 6.95
N ASN A 113 -10.08 -12.84 5.65
CA ASN A 113 -10.55 -13.79 4.64
C ASN A 113 -9.46 -14.73 4.10
N LYS A 114 -8.29 -14.74 4.72
CA LYS A 114 -7.15 -15.61 4.36
C LYS A 114 -6.68 -15.46 2.90
N LYS A 115 -6.90 -14.30 2.29
CA LYS A 115 -6.41 -13.95 0.95
C LYS A 115 -4.96 -13.48 0.96
N ILE A 116 -4.50 -12.96 2.09
CA ILE A 116 -3.10 -12.65 2.37
C ILE A 116 -2.69 -13.34 3.66
N ASN A 117 -1.41 -13.63 3.80
CA ASN A 117 -0.88 -14.39 4.94
C ASN A 117 -0.39 -13.49 6.07
N ALA A 118 0.03 -12.28 5.74
CA ALA A 118 0.56 -11.31 6.69
C ALA A 118 0.21 -9.89 6.26
N LEU A 119 0.23 -8.96 7.20
CA LEU A 119 0.02 -7.55 6.99
C LEU A 119 1.23 -6.76 7.47
N VAL A 120 1.73 -5.88 6.61
CA VAL A 120 2.75 -4.88 6.93
C VAL A 120 2.17 -3.49 6.70
N THR A 121 2.47 -2.56 7.59
CA THR A 121 1.94 -1.19 7.52
C THR A 121 3.04 -0.19 7.23
N ALA A 122 2.83 0.67 6.23
CA ALA A 122 3.67 1.84 5.99
C ALA A 122 3.28 2.99 6.95
N PRO A 123 4.13 4.02 7.11
CA PRO A 123 3.87 5.12 8.06
C PRO A 123 2.58 5.88 7.77
N ILE A 124 1.87 6.27 8.84
CA ILE A 124 0.64 7.05 8.79
C ILE A 124 0.76 8.34 9.59
N ASP A 125 -0.11 9.30 9.27
CA ASP A 125 -0.37 10.47 10.09
C ASP A 125 -1.65 10.25 10.91
N LYS A 126 -1.50 9.81 12.16
CA LYS A 126 -2.61 9.51 13.07
C LYS A 126 -3.49 10.73 13.32
N TYR A 127 -2.91 11.89 13.39
CA TYR A 127 -3.65 13.13 13.64
C TYR A 127 -4.63 13.42 12.50
N GLN A 128 -4.18 13.28 11.27
CA GLN A 128 -5.05 13.49 10.12
C GLN A 128 -6.14 12.42 9.99
N ILE A 129 -5.82 11.15 10.28
CA ILE A 129 -6.81 10.07 10.28
C ILE A 129 -7.91 10.34 11.32
N ARG A 130 -7.54 10.74 12.52
CA ARG A 130 -8.49 11.02 13.61
C ARG A 130 -9.48 12.13 13.30
N LYS A 131 -9.17 13.04 12.41
CA LYS A 131 -10.13 14.07 11.96
C LYS A 131 -11.35 13.48 11.25
N SER A 132 -11.19 12.34 10.58
CA SER A 132 -12.27 11.65 9.86
C SER A 132 -12.73 10.37 10.56
N VAL A 133 -11.85 9.76 11.35
CA VAL A 133 -12.10 8.54 12.13
C VAL A 133 -11.67 8.80 13.58
N PRO A 134 -12.53 9.46 14.40
CA PRO A 134 -12.14 9.94 15.75
C PRO A 134 -11.67 8.84 16.70
N ASN A 135 -12.18 7.63 16.55
CA ASN A 135 -11.85 6.48 17.40
C ASN A 135 -10.59 5.73 16.95
N PHE A 136 -9.94 6.16 15.88
CA PHE A 136 -8.72 5.54 15.42
C PHE A 136 -7.56 5.86 16.37
N ILE A 137 -6.96 4.83 16.96
CA ILE A 137 -5.85 4.96 17.91
C ILE A 137 -4.52 4.75 17.19
N GLY A 138 -4.44 3.74 16.36
CA GLY A 138 -3.26 3.39 15.57
C GLY A 138 -3.41 2.04 14.87
N HIS A 139 -2.38 1.61 14.17
CA HIS A 139 -2.38 0.33 13.46
C HIS A 139 -2.57 -0.87 14.40
N THR A 140 -1.86 -0.84 15.53
CA THR A 140 -1.80 -1.97 16.46
C THR A 140 -3.13 -2.23 17.14
N GLU A 141 -3.90 -1.18 17.36
CA GLU A 141 -5.19 -1.23 18.05
C GLU A 141 -6.37 -1.41 17.08
N TYR A 142 -6.13 -1.30 15.79
CA TYR A 142 -7.15 -1.47 14.74
C TYR A 142 -7.40 -2.95 14.46
#